data_6fffd7cd9373758f4b281cb0e9b2ac72
#
_entry.id   6fffd7cd9373758f4b281cb0e9b2ac72
#
_cell.length_a   1.000
_cell.length_b   1.000
_cell.length_c   1.000
_cell.angle_alpha   90.00
_cell.angle_beta   90.00
_cell.angle_gamma   90.00
#
_symmetry.space_group_name_H-M   'P 1'
#
loop_
_entity.id
_entity.type
_entity.pdbx_description
1 polymer ?
#
loop_
_entity_poly.entity_id
_entity_poly.type
_entity_poly.pdbx_seq_one_letter_code
_entity_poly.pdbx_strand_id
1 'polypeptide(L)'
;MMKTTLIITAMLFATTVSAQEHLQKKALDSDVKKSFTIVKENPITSIKNQHRSGTCWAYATLGFFENEILRKMGKAYDLCEMFAVSKDYMDCAKHYVRMHGYSQISEGGSCDDVLEVIRQYGICPEDAMPAPGSLVGDSLANFKVFFPKLEKTVSSIVRKGAKEPQSHWQDSVQAVIEKHIGRCPESFTYEGKSYTPKSFAASLGLNLDDYVSLTSFTHHPFNQWFVIESPYKWRLKPSYNIPIEQLMNVLDRALDSGYTVAWGGDVSGNFTRTGLAMLPDSITPTQERDRSSGTTGGWPTTT
;
A
#
# COMPACT_ATOMS: atom_id res chain seq x y z
N MET A 1 -36.86 -37.30 -13.37
CA MET A 1 -35.52 -37.53 -13.98
C MET A 1 -34.70 -36.26 -14.32
N MET A 2 -35.27 -35.05 -14.29
CA MET A 2 -34.51 -33.80 -14.63
C MET A 2 -33.66 -33.23 -13.52
N LYS A 3 -33.91 -33.51 -12.24
CA LYS A 3 -33.12 -32.90 -11.12
C LYS A 3 -31.77 -33.55 -10.90
N THR A 4 -31.59 -34.82 -11.23
CA THR A 4 -30.33 -35.54 -11.02
C THR A 4 -29.27 -35.20 -12.06
N THR A 5 -29.70 -34.90 -13.29
CA THR A 5 -28.78 -34.52 -14.38
C THR A 5 -28.14 -33.11 -14.13
N LEU A 6 -28.89 -32.18 -13.52
CA LEU A 6 -28.40 -30.82 -13.23
C LEU A 6 -27.33 -30.82 -12.13
N ILE A 7 -27.48 -31.72 -11.13
CA ILE A 7 -26.51 -31.82 -10.02
C ILE A 7 -25.19 -32.44 -10.51
N ILE A 8 -25.25 -33.42 -11.40
CA ILE A 8 -24.02 -34.03 -11.96
C ILE A 8 -23.29 -33.06 -12.87
N THR A 9 -24.01 -32.25 -13.66
CA THR A 9 -23.40 -31.24 -14.52
C THR A 9 -22.74 -30.11 -13.68
N ALA A 10 -23.35 -29.67 -12.59
CA ALA A 10 -22.79 -28.68 -11.68
C ALA A 10 -21.58 -29.21 -10.92
N MET A 11 -21.56 -30.45 -10.48
CA MET A 11 -20.39 -31.08 -9.85
C MET A 11 -19.23 -31.28 -10.83
N LEU A 12 -19.50 -31.66 -12.08
CA LEU A 12 -18.46 -31.77 -13.11
C LEU A 12 -17.84 -30.40 -13.46
N PHE A 13 -18.61 -29.32 -13.48
CA PHE A 13 -18.08 -27.96 -13.70
C PHE A 13 -17.24 -27.49 -12.53
N ALA A 14 -17.67 -27.73 -11.29
CA ALA A 14 -16.88 -27.34 -10.09
C ALA A 14 -15.55 -28.09 -9.99
N THR A 15 -15.53 -29.37 -10.35
CA THR A 15 -14.30 -30.18 -10.35
C THR A 15 -13.34 -29.80 -11.47
N THR A 16 -13.83 -29.38 -12.63
CA THR A 16 -12.97 -28.93 -13.74
C THR A 16 -12.33 -27.57 -13.45
N VAL A 17 -13.06 -26.63 -12.85
CA VAL A 17 -12.49 -25.33 -12.47
C VAL A 17 -11.41 -25.51 -11.38
N SER A 18 -11.68 -26.28 -10.34
CA SER A 18 -10.72 -26.57 -9.29
C SER A 18 -9.48 -27.33 -9.80
N ALA A 19 -9.66 -28.29 -10.73
CA ALA A 19 -8.55 -29.01 -11.36
C ALA A 19 -7.71 -28.08 -12.26
N GLN A 20 -8.35 -27.15 -12.94
CA GLN A 20 -7.67 -26.19 -13.83
C GLN A 20 -6.87 -25.16 -13.03
N GLU A 21 -7.42 -24.66 -11.91
CA GLU A 21 -6.70 -23.80 -10.97
C GLU A 21 -5.51 -24.52 -10.32
N HIS A 22 -5.68 -25.78 -9.95
CA HIS A 22 -4.61 -26.59 -9.38
C HIS A 22 -3.50 -26.90 -10.40
N LEU A 23 -3.86 -27.16 -11.65
CA LEU A 23 -2.90 -27.36 -12.75
C LEU A 23 -2.16 -26.06 -13.11
N GLN A 24 -2.87 -24.93 -13.15
CA GLN A 24 -2.24 -23.61 -13.34
C GLN A 24 -1.27 -23.27 -12.21
N LYS A 25 -1.67 -23.48 -10.95
CA LYS A 25 -0.80 -23.26 -9.79
C LYS A 25 0.44 -24.16 -9.83
N LYS A 26 0.28 -25.45 -10.19
CA LYS A 26 1.38 -26.40 -10.30
C LYS A 26 2.32 -26.08 -11.47
N ALA A 27 1.80 -25.59 -12.61
CA ALA A 27 2.59 -25.12 -13.74
C ALA A 27 3.36 -23.84 -13.37
N LEU A 28 2.70 -22.89 -12.71
CA LEU A 28 3.32 -21.67 -12.21
C LEU A 28 4.46 -21.98 -11.23
N ASP A 29 4.23 -22.84 -10.24
CA ASP A 29 5.26 -23.28 -9.27
C ASP A 29 6.44 -23.99 -9.95
N SER A 30 6.18 -24.77 -11.02
CA SER A 30 7.25 -25.46 -11.76
C SER A 30 8.10 -24.51 -12.59
N ASP A 31 7.49 -23.49 -13.19
CA ASP A 31 8.21 -22.52 -14.02
C ASP A 31 9.01 -21.52 -13.17
N VAL A 32 8.47 -21.13 -12.01
CA VAL A 32 9.18 -20.32 -11.03
C VAL A 32 10.40 -21.06 -10.48
N LYS A 33 10.28 -22.33 -10.13
CA LYS A 33 11.40 -23.16 -9.64
C LYS A 33 12.52 -23.33 -10.67
N LYS A 34 12.20 -23.25 -11.97
CA LYS A 34 13.20 -23.33 -13.05
C LYS A 34 13.92 -22.00 -13.30
N SER A 35 13.31 -20.88 -12.93
CA SER A 35 13.78 -19.56 -13.31
C SER A 35 14.53 -18.82 -12.19
N PHE A 36 14.36 -19.25 -10.92
CA PHE A 36 14.92 -18.55 -9.77
C PHE A 36 15.61 -19.47 -8.77
N THR A 37 16.71 -18.96 -8.23
CA THR A 37 17.33 -19.49 -7.03
C THR A 37 17.11 -18.49 -5.91
N ILE A 38 16.52 -18.94 -4.78
CA ILE A 38 16.40 -18.12 -3.59
C ILE A 38 17.80 -17.95 -3.00
N VAL A 39 18.31 -16.73 -3.03
CA VAL A 39 19.62 -16.39 -2.47
C VAL A 39 19.48 -16.05 -0.99
N LYS A 40 18.43 -15.32 -0.63
CA LYS A 40 18.15 -14.90 0.74
C LYS A 40 16.66 -14.85 0.98
N GLU A 41 16.21 -15.36 2.12
CA GLU A 41 14.84 -15.25 2.60
C GLU A 41 14.84 -14.80 4.06
N ASN A 42 14.15 -13.70 4.34
CA ASN A 42 13.96 -13.21 5.69
C ASN A 42 12.54 -13.53 6.18
N PRO A 43 12.35 -13.79 7.48
CA PRO A 43 11.01 -13.99 8.05
C PRO A 43 10.12 -12.77 7.79
N ILE A 44 8.91 -13.03 7.34
CA ILE A 44 7.87 -12.02 7.11
C ILE A 44 6.56 -12.40 7.79
N THR A 45 5.68 -11.43 8.02
CA THR A 45 4.30 -11.67 8.42
C THR A 45 3.46 -12.15 7.23
N SER A 46 2.18 -12.43 7.43
CA SER A 46 1.28 -12.88 6.37
C SER A 46 1.13 -11.85 5.26
N ILE A 47 1.09 -12.31 4.01
CA ILE A 47 0.81 -11.44 2.86
C ILE A 47 -0.68 -11.12 2.84
N LYS A 48 -0.99 -9.84 2.72
CA LYS A 48 -2.35 -9.31 2.73
C LYS A 48 -2.83 -8.94 1.32
N ASN A 49 -4.14 -8.89 1.15
CA ASN A 49 -4.77 -8.59 -0.13
C ASN A 49 -5.52 -7.26 -0.09
N GLN A 50 -4.98 -6.23 -0.74
CA GLN A 50 -5.65 -4.93 -0.87
C GLN A 50 -6.92 -4.95 -1.74
N HIS A 51 -7.16 -6.06 -2.47
CA HIS A 51 -8.29 -6.26 -3.38
C HIS A 51 -8.45 -5.08 -4.37
N ARG A 52 -9.63 -4.44 -4.40
CA ARG A 52 -9.96 -3.35 -5.35
C ARG A 52 -9.83 -1.98 -4.69
N SER A 53 -8.67 -1.69 -4.17
CA SER A 53 -8.33 -0.36 -3.64
C SER A 53 -6.94 0.06 -4.12
N GLY A 54 -6.71 1.34 -4.30
CA GLY A 54 -5.40 1.90 -4.64
C GLY A 54 -4.51 2.10 -3.40
N THR A 55 -4.62 1.22 -2.39
CA THR A 55 -3.97 1.38 -1.07
C THR A 55 -2.71 0.53 -0.90
N CYS A 56 -2.08 0.10 -2.00
CA CYS A 56 -0.84 -0.68 -1.96
C CYS A 56 0.25 -0.04 -1.10
N TRP A 57 0.34 1.29 -1.08
CA TRP A 57 1.25 2.05 -0.25
C TRP A 57 1.07 1.77 1.26
N ALA A 58 -0.17 1.66 1.73
CA ALA A 58 -0.47 1.36 3.13
C ALA A 58 -0.14 -0.10 3.47
N TYR A 59 -0.57 -1.05 2.63
CA TYR A 59 -0.32 -2.48 2.81
C TYR A 59 1.17 -2.81 2.79
N ALA A 60 1.92 -2.28 1.82
CA ALA A 60 3.35 -2.52 1.72
C ALA A 60 4.13 -1.93 2.90
N THR A 61 3.76 -0.73 3.34
CA THR A 61 4.47 -0.06 4.43
C THR A 61 4.13 -0.65 5.79
N LEU A 62 2.87 -1.00 6.05
CA LEU A 62 2.51 -1.66 7.30
C LEU A 62 3.10 -3.07 7.37
N GLY A 63 3.07 -3.84 6.28
CA GLY A 63 3.77 -5.13 6.21
C GLY A 63 5.28 -5.00 6.46
N PHE A 64 5.92 -3.94 5.98
CA PHE A 64 7.30 -3.63 6.31
C PHE A 64 7.48 -3.38 7.82
N PHE A 65 6.63 -2.56 8.47
CA PHE A 65 6.71 -2.33 9.91
C PHE A 65 6.40 -3.58 10.73
N GLU A 66 5.46 -4.40 10.31
CA GLU A 66 5.17 -5.71 10.94
C GLU A 66 6.40 -6.62 10.93
N ASN A 67 7.12 -6.66 9.80
CA ASN A 67 8.36 -7.42 9.67
C ASN A 67 9.46 -6.86 10.59
N GLU A 68 9.55 -5.53 10.72
CA GLU A 68 10.48 -4.89 11.66
C GLU A 68 10.15 -5.23 13.12
N ILE A 69 8.87 -5.23 13.48
CA ILE A 69 8.44 -5.63 14.82
C ILE A 69 8.75 -7.11 15.04
N LEU A 70 8.45 -7.97 14.07
CA LEU A 70 8.77 -9.40 14.13
C LEU A 70 10.28 -9.61 14.34
N ARG A 71 11.12 -8.91 13.59
CA ARG A 71 12.58 -8.98 13.71
C ARG A 71 13.08 -8.51 15.08
N LYS A 72 12.53 -7.41 15.62
CA LYS A 72 12.96 -6.80 16.89
C LYS A 72 12.42 -7.52 18.11
N MET A 73 11.17 -7.96 18.06
CA MET A 73 10.44 -8.47 19.23
C MET A 73 10.17 -9.99 19.17
N GLY A 74 10.41 -10.64 18.04
CA GLY A 74 10.07 -12.05 17.83
C GLY A 74 8.57 -12.35 17.83
N LYS A 75 7.72 -11.32 17.69
CA LYS A 75 6.27 -11.42 17.73
C LYS A 75 5.65 -10.81 16.47
N ALA A 76 4.77 -11.56 15.82
CA ALA A 76 3.99 -11.05 14.70
C ALA A 76 2.82 -10.19 15.20
N TYR A 77 2.59 -9.09 14.52
CA TYR A 77 1.44 -8.22 14.68
C TYR A 77 0.73 -8.09 13.33
N ASP A 78 -0.55 -7.82 13.37
CA ASP A 78 -1.39 -7.50 12.23
C ASP A 78 -1.90 -6.06 12.42
N LEU A 79 -1.32 -5.12 11.67
CA LEU A 79 -1.61 -3.68 11.79
C LEU A 79 -2.70 -3.27 10.81
N CYS A 80 -3.62 -2.42 11.26
CA CYS A 80 -4.79 -2.05 10.48
C CYS A 80 -4.47 -1.04 9.37
N GLU A 81 -4.52 -1.47 8.12
CA GLU A 81 -4.33 -0.61 6.95
C GLU A 81 -5.44 0.44 6.85
N MET A 82 -6.68 0.07 7.13
CA MET A 82 -7.80 1.00 7.03
C MET A 82 -7.74 2.12 8.06
N PHE A 83 -7.09 1.89 9.22
CA PHE A 83 -6.78 2.98 10.15
C PHE A 83 -5.83 4.00 9.50
N ALA A 84 -4.73 3.53 8.92
CA ALA A 84 -3.76 4.41 8.27
C ALA A 84 -4.38 5.16 7.09
N VAL A 85 -5.11 4.46 6.23
CA VAL A 85 -5.83 5.03 5.07
C VAL A 85 -6.86 6.07 5.49
N SER A 86 -7.65 5.79 6.54
CA SER A 86 -8.66 6.73 7.05
C SER A 86 -8.04 8.05 7.51
N LYS A 87 -6.94 7.97 8.26
CA LYS A 87 -6.24 9.17 8.76
C LYS A 87 -5.59 9.96 7.65
N ASP A 88 -4.92 9.27 6.73
CA ASP A 88 -4.27 9.90 5.59
C ASP A 88 -5.26 10.60 4.66
N TYR A 89 -6.38 9.96 4.33
CA TYR A 89 -7.39 10.57 3.45
C TYR A 89 -8.04 11.80 4.08
N MET A 90 -8.23 11.81 5.40
CA MET A 90 -8.69 13.02 6.10
C MET A 90 -7.66 14.15 6.01
N ASP A 91 -6.38 13.84 6.17
CA ASP A 91 -5.31 14.84 6.08
C ASP A 91 -5.12 15.33 4.64
N CYS A 92 -5.20 14.42 3.65
CA CYS A 92 -5.19 14.77 2.23
C CYS A 92 -6.37 15.69 1.88
N ALA A 93 -7.56 15.41 2.40
CA ALA A 93 -8.73 16.29 2.23
C ALA A 93 -8.50 17.67 2.82
N LYS A 94 -7.90 17.75 4.03
CA LYS A 94 -7.53 19.04 4.64
C LYS A 94 -6.51 19.80 3.78
N HIS A 95 -5.53 19.09 3.25
CA HIS A 95 -4.54 19.68 2.35
C HIS A 95 -5.21 20.22 1.08
N TYR A 96 -6.05 19.42 0.43
CA TYR A 96 -6.79 19.83 -0.77
C TYR A 96 -7.64 21.09 -0.55
N VAL A 97 -8.36 21.16 0.58
CA VAL A 97 -9.16 22.34 0.92
C VAL A 97 -8.29 23.57 1.16
N ARG A 98 -7.17 23.43 1.88
CA ARG A 98 -6.20 24.52 2.11
C ARG A 98 -5.53 25.00 0.81
N MET A 99 -5.33 24.10 -0.14
CA MET A 99 -4.80 24.39 -1.46
C MET A 99 -5.88 24.90 -2.44
N HIS A 100 -7.09 25.18 -1.97
CA HIS A 100 -8.22 25.64 -2.79
C HIS A 100 -8.53 24.73 -4.00
N GLY A 101 -8.26 23.42 -3.86
CA GLY A 101 -8.47 22.45 -4.94
C GLY A 101 -7.34 22.33 -5.96
N TYR A 102 -6.22 23.02 -5.76
CA TYR A 102 -5.04 22.96 -6.63
C TYR A 102 -4.06 21.82 -6.24
N SER A 103 -4.50 20.83 -5.51
CA SER A 103 -3.78 19.59 -5.27
C SER A 103 -4.60 18.40 -5.74
N GLN A 104 -4.00 17.22 -5.74
CA GLN A 104 -4.71 16.02 -6.13
C GLN A 104 -5.28 15.30 -4.90
N ILE A 105 -6.47 14.72 -5.04
CA ILE A 105 -6.98 13.65 -4.19
C ILE A 105 -6.93 12.37 -5.01
N SER A 106 -6.26 11.34 -4.49
CA SER A 106 -6.16 10.04 -5.15
C SER A 106 -6.24 8.91 -4.13
N GLU A 107 -6.51 7.69 -4.59
CA GLU A 107 -6.41 6.50 -3.74
C GLU A 107 -4.95 6.18 -3.37
N GLY A 108 -4.02 6.57 -4.23
CA GLY A 108 -2.59 6.35 -4.04
C GLY A 108 -1.99 7.27 -2.99
N GLY A 109 -0.93 6.80 -2.38
CA GLY A 109 -0.10 7.50 -1.40
C GLY A 109 1.33 6.99 -1.43
N SER A 110 2.13 7.38 -0.47
CA SER A 110 3.53 6.99 -0.33
C SER A 110 3.80 6.30 1.01
N CYS A 111 4.93 5.61 1.11
CA CYS A 111 5.36 5.01 2.39
C CYS A 111 5.49 6.06 3.50
N ASP A 112 5.92 7.27 3.15
CA ASP A 112 6.04 8.37 4.10
C ASP A 112 4.70 8.76 4.74
N ASP A 113 3.59 8.58 4.03
CA ASP A 113 2.26 8.90 4.56
C ASP A 113 1.91 8.00 5.74
N VAL A 114 2.25 6.71 5.67
CA VAL A 114 2.06 5.78 6.79
C VAL A 114 2.93 6.15 7.98
N LEU A 115 4.20 6.50 7.76
CA LEU A 115 5.08 6.97 8.82
C LEU A 115 4.47 8.18 9.55
N GLU A 116 4.00 9.17 8.79
CA GLU A 116 3.40 10.38 9.38
C GLU A 116 2.09 10.09 10.09
N VAL A 117 1.27 9.17 9.57
CA VAL A 117 0.06 8.74 10.27
C VAL A 117 0.40 8.09 11.60
N ILE A 118 1.36 7.16 11.65
CA ILE A 118 1.79 6.52 12.90
C ILE A 118 2.36 7.56 13.85
N ARG A 119 3.19 8.49 13.35
CA ARG A 119 3.76 9.59 14.13
C ARG A 119 2.69 10.49 14.74
N GLN A 120 1.69 10.86 13.95
CA GLN A 120 0.68 11.83 14.35
C GLN A 120 -0.49 11.22 15.10
N TYR A 121 -0.95 10.03 14.70
CA TYR A 121 -2.20 9.41 15.19
C TYR A 121 -1.97 8.09 15.93
N GLY A 122 -0.81 7.47 15.76
CA GLY A 122 -0.57 6.10 16.20
C GLY A 122 -1.09 5.09 15.19
N ILE A 123 -1.30 3.86 15.64
CA ILE A 123 -1.84 2.75 14.85
C ILE A 123 -2.64 1.82 15.77
N CYS A 124 -3.52 1.00 15.24
CA CYS A 124 -4.18 -0.07 15.97
C CYS A 124 -3.96 -1.42 15.27
N PRO A 125 -4.14 -2.55 15.96
CA PRO A 125 -4.18 -3.84 15.32
C PRO A 125 -5.44 -3.97 14.47
N GLU A 126 -5.42 -4.85 13.47
CA GLU A 126 -6.53 -5.08 12.54
C GLU A 126 -7.83 -5.44 13.28
N ASP A 127 -7.74 -6.29 14.32
CA ASP A 127 -8.89 -6.71 15.14
C ASP A 127 -9.59 -5.56 15.88
N ALA A 128 -8.90 -4.43 16.08
CA ALA A 128 -9.49 -3.26 16.75
C ALA A 128 -10.34 -2.39 15.83
N MET A 129 -10.25 -2.60 14.52
CA MET A 129 -11.01 -1.86 13.52
C MET A 129 -11.56 -2.80 12.43
N PRO A 130 -12.38 -3.80 12.79
CA PRO A 130 -13.05 -4.65 11.81
C PRO A 130 -14.06 -3.80 11.06
N ALA A 131 -13.76 -3.43 9.84
CA ALA A 131 -14.56 -2.47 9.09
C ALA A 131 -14.91 -3.02 7.70
N PRO A 132 -15.98 -2.51 7.07
CA PRO A 132 -16.20 -2.78 5.65
C PRO A 132 -14.95 -2.40 4.85
N GLY A 133 -14.42 -3.36 4.11
CA GLY A 133 -13.19 -3.17 3.34
C GLY A 133 -11.90 -3.47 4.08
N SER A 134 -11.93 -3.82 5.36
CA SER A 134 -10.79 -4.42 6.06
C SER A 134 -10.68 -5.91 5.72
N LEU A 135 -9.50 -6.50 5.95
CA LEU A 135 -9.28 -7.93 5.67
C LEU A 135 -9.99 -8.86 6.65
N VAL A 136 -10.29 -8.36 7.85
CA VAL A 136 -10.98 -9.11 8.92
C VAL A 136 -12.50 -8.99 8.82
N GLY A 137 -12.98 -8.02 8.04
CA GLY A 137 -14.42 -7.84 7.79
C GLY A 137 -14.98 -8.86 6.79
N ASP A 138 -16.31 -8.91 6.68
CA ASP A 138 -17.03 -9.82 5.77
C ASP A 138 -16.75 -9.58 4.28
N SER A 139 -16.07 -8.50 3.94
CA SER A 139 -15.77 -8.11 2.56
C SER A 139 -14.40 -7.49 2.41
N LEU A 140 -13.70 -7.88 1.35
CA LEU A 140 -12.43 -7.27 0.96
C LEU A 140 -12.62 -5.81 0.53
N ALA A 141 -11.57 -4.99 0.68
CA ALA A 141 -11.57 -3.58 0.31
C ALA A 141 -12.04 -3.36 -1.14
N ASN A 142 -13.03 -2.50 -1.34
CA ASN A 142 -13.52 -2.13 -2.65
C ASN A 142 -13.88 -0.64 -2.71
N PHE A 143 -12.98 0.14 -3.27
CA PHE A 143 -13.09 1.60 -3.29
C PHE A 143 -13.85 2.16 -4.49
N LYS A 144 -14.40 1.28 -5.35
CA LYS A 144 -15.15 1.72 -6.55
C LYS A 144 -16.29 2.71 -6.24
N VAL A 145 -16.94 2.57 -5.07
CA VAL A 145 -18.02 3.48 -4.63
C VAL A 145 -17.50 4.52 -3.66
N PHE A 146 -16.62 4.11 -2.76
CA PHE A 146 -16.11 4.96 -1.70
C PHE A 146 -15.31 6.15 -2.25
N PHE A 147 -14.29 5.88 -3.05
CA PHE A 147 -13.35 6.92 -3.44
C PHE A 147 -13.98 8.03 -4.30
N PRO A 148 -14.80 7.76 -5.34
CA PRO A 148 -15.52 8.81 -6.06
C PRO A 148 -16.47 9.63 -5.17
N LYS A 149 -17.03 9.01 -4.12
CA LYS A 149 -17.86 9.73 -3.15
C LYS A 149 -17.04 10.67 -2.28
N LEU A 150 -15.87 10.25 -1.82
CA LEU A 150 -14.93 11.06 -1.07
C LEU A 150 -14.47 12.27 -1.88
N GLU A 151 -13.97 12.03 -3.10
CA GLU A 151 -13.51 13.05 -4.03
C GLU A 151 -14.60 14.10 -4.33
N LYS A 152 -15.81 13.64 -4.65
CA LYS A 152 -16.96 14.52 -4.88
C LYS A 152 -17.29 15.36 -3.65
N THR A 153 -17.23 14.77 -2.47
CA THR A 153 -17.51 15.49 -1.21
C THR A 153 -16.49 16.60 -1.00
N VAL A 154 -15.19 16.28 -1.06
CA VAL A 154 -14.13 17.27 -0.85
C VAL A 154 -14.12 18.35 -1.91
N SER A 155 -14.28 18.00 -3.19
CA SER A 155 -14.40 18.97 -4.29
C SER A 155 -15.59 19.90 -4.14
N SER A 156 -16.71 19.39 -3.60
CA SER A 156 -17.90 20.22 -3.35
C SER A 156 -17.67 21.23 -2.25
N ILE A 157 -16.88 20.88 -1.23
CA ILE A 157 -16.52 21.77 -0.12
C ILE A 157 -15.74 22.97 -0.65
N VAL A 158 -14.73 22.74 -1.47
CA VAL A 158 -13.94 23.82 -2.09
C VAL A 158 -14.81 24.74 -2.94
N ARG A 159 -15.67 24.17 -3.80
CA ARG A 159 -16.56 24.96 -4.66
C ARG A 159 -17.56 25.81 -3.87
N LYS A 160 -18.08 25.28 -2.77
CA LYS A 160 -19.04 26.01 -1.90
C LYS A 160 -18.33 27.01 -1.00
N GLY A 161 -17.17 26.67 -0.46
CA GLY A 161 -16.39 27.49 0.45
C GLY A 161 -15.98 28.83 -0.13
N ALA A 162 -15.89 28.95 -1.47
CA ALA A 162 -15.70 30.23 -2.15
C ALA A 162 -16.88 31.19 -2.00
N LYS A 163 -18.07 30.69 -1.69
CA LYS A 163 -19.31 31.47 -1.54
C LYS A 163 -19.81 31.54 -0.10
N GLU A 164 -19.65 30.45 0.63
CA GLU A 164 -20.14 30.30 2.01
C GLU A 164 -19.08 29.58 2.84
N PRO A 165 -18.45 30.25 3.84
CA PRO A 165 -17.55 29.59 4.78
C PRO A 165 -18.25 28.42 5.47
N GLN A 166 -17.78 27.21 5.29
CA GLN A 166 -18.34 26.02 5.95
C GLN A 166 -17.55 25.72 7.22
N SER A 167 -18.13 26.05 8.37
CA SER A 167 -17.71 25.46 9.64
C SER A 167 -18.07 23.96 9.63
N HIS A 168 -17.23 23.10 10.19
CA HIS A 168 -17.48 21.64 10.32
C HIS A 168 -17.54 20.83 9.02
N TRP A 169 -16.90 21.28 7.94
CA TRP A 169 -16.82 20.52 6.69
C TRP A 169 -16.10 19.16 6.86
N GLN A 170 -15.17 19.07 7.83
CA GLN A 170 -14.47 17.85 8.17
C GLN A 170 -15.44 16.74 8.57
N ASP A 171 -16.54 17.05 9.27
CA ASP A 171 -17.54 16.06 9.70
C ASP A 171 -18.18 15.37 8.50
N SER A 172 -18.40 16.09 7.40
CA SER A 172 -18.93 15.53 6.16
C SER A 172 -17.96 14.56 5.50
N VAL A 173 -16.66 14.88 5.51
CA VAL A 173 -15.60 14.00 5.00
C VAL A 173 -15.46 12.77 5.90
N GLN A 174 -15.41 12.98 7.21
CA GLN A 174 -15.32 11.91 8.21
C GLN A 174 -16.49 10.93 8.08
N ALA A 175 -17.72 11.43 7.92
CA ALA A 175 -18.90 10.59 7.74
C ALA A 175 -18.80 9.70 6.48
N VAL A 176 -18.23 10.21 5.38
CA VAL A 176 -17.99 9.40 4.17
C VAL A 176 -16.95 8.32 4.43
N ILE A 177 -15.84 8.67 5.07
CA ILE A 177 -14.77 7.73 5.42
C ILE A 177 -15.33 6.64 6.33
N GLU A 178 -15.94 7.00 7.46
CA GLU A 178 -16.46 6.05 8.45
C GLU A 178 -17.52 5.12 7.89
N LYS A 179 -18.37 5.63 7.00
CA LYS A 179 -19.41 4.82 6.36
C LYS A 179 -18.84 3.68 5.52
N HIS A 180 -17.67 3.87 4.89
CA HIS A 180 -17.15 2.96 3.88
C HIS A 180 -15.97 2.11 4.36
N ILE A 181 -15.13 2.65 5.24
CA ILE A 181 -13.94 1.97 5.74
C ILE A 181 -13.86 1.89 7.26
N GLY A 182 -14.96 2.26 7.94
CA GLY A 182 -15.11 2.11 9.38
C GLY A 182 -14.58 3.28 10.20
N ARG A 183 -14.94 3.25 11.46
CA ARG A 183 -14.55 4.28 12.45
C ARG A 183 -13.26 3.86 13.14
N CYS A 184 -12.27 4.75 13.09
CA CYS A 184 -11.04 4.54 13.86
C CYS A 184 -11.33 4.55 15.36
N PRO A 185 -10.84 3.53 16.11
CA PRO A 185 -11.03 3.48 17.54
C PRO A 185 -10.25 4.59 18.26
N GLU A 186 -10.84 5.18 19.29
CA GLU A 186 -10.15 6.10 20.21
C GLU A 186 -9.35 5.32 21.27
N SER A 187 -9.88 4.15 21.67
CA SER A 187 -9.26 3.19 22.56
C SER A 187 -9.73 1.78 22.22
N PHE A 188 -8.94 0.78 22.57
CA PHE A 188 -9.26 -0.63 22.33
C PHE A 188 -8.52 -1.50 23.35
N THR A 189 -8.96 -2.75 23.49
CA THR A 189 -8.27 -3.77 24.26
C THR A 189 -7.54 -4.72 23.32
N TYR A 190 -6.27 -4.93 23.55
CA TYR A 190 -5.45 -5.89 22.82
C TYR A 190 -4.65 -6.74 23.82
N GLU A 191 -4.80 -8.07 23.74
CA GLU A 191 -4.19 -9.03 24.67
C GLU A 191 -4.41 -8.67 26.16
N GLY A 192 -5.62 -8.28 26.49
CA GLY A 192 -6.02 -7.96 27.86
C GLY A 192 -5.56 -6.59 28.38
N LYS A 193 -4.87 -5.79 27.56
CA LYS A 193 -4.45 -4.43 27.92
C LYS A 193 -5.24 -3.39 27.14
N SER A 194 -5.56 -2.28 27.80
CA SER A 194 -6.21 -1.14 27.16
C SER A 194 -5.16 -0.22 26.52
N TYR A 195 -5.43 0.20 25.30
CA TYR A 195 -4.57 1.09 24.51
C TYR A 195 -5.37 2.20 23.85
N THR A 196 -4.72 3.33 23.61
CA THR A 196 -5.05 4.24 22.54
C THR A 196 -4.15 3.90 21.33
N PRO A 197 -4.49 4.33 20.10
CA PRO A 197 -3.62 4.12 18.94
C PRO A 197 -2.17 4.62 19.17
N LYS A 198 -2.01 5.75 19.87
CA LYS A 198 -0.70 6.30 20.25
C LYS A 198 0.08 5.41 21.21
N SER A 199 -0.57 4.96 22.27
CA SER A 199 0.10 4.11 23.26
C SER A 199 0.41 2.72 22.71
N PHE A 200 -0.41 2.21 21.78
CA PHE A 200 -0.13 0.97 21.09
C PHE A 200 1.08 1.12 20.16
N ALA A 201 1.12 2.16 19.32
CA ALA A 201 2.28 2.44 18.47
C ALA A 201 3.58 2.55 19.29
N ALA A 202 3.55 3.23 20.43
CA ALA A 202 4.70 3.34 21.32
C ALA A 202 5.16 1.99 21.90
N SER A 203 4.24 1.02 22.06
CA SER A 203 4.56 -0.32 22.57
C SER A 203 5.21 -1.26 21.55
N LEU A 204 5.19 -0.90 20.26
CA LEU A 204 5.70 -1.73 19.17
C LEU A 204 7.23 -1.66 18.99
N GLY A 205 7.93 -0.84 19.78
CA GLY A 205 9.40 -0.72 19.71
C GLY A 205 9.95 -0.11 18.42
N LEU A 206 9.09 0.56 17.65
CA LEU A 206 9.49 1.27 16.44
C LEU A 206 9.98 2.68 16.78
N ASN A 207 11.19 3.02 16.34
CA ASN A 207 11.63 4.41 16.27
C ASN A 207 11.49 4.87 14.82
N LEU A 208 10.52 5.73 14.56
CA LEU A 208 10.19 6.16 13.20
C LEU A 208 11.27 7.04 12.56
N ASP A 209 12.23 7.53 13.32
CA ASP A 209 13.35 8.31 12.81
C ASP A 209 14.50 7.42 12.27
N ASP A 210 14.43 6.10 12.50
CA ASP A 210 15.42 5.15 11.97
C ASP A 210 15.16 4.80 10.49
N TYR A 211 14.01 5.21 9.93
CA TYR A 211 13.60 4.85 8.57
C TYR A 211 13.82 6.01 7.61
N VAL A 212 14.40 5.70 6.46
CA VAL A 212 14.77 6.68 5.43
C VAL A 212 14.15 6.28 4.09
N SER A 213 13.64 7.27 3.37
CA SER A 213 13.22 7.12 1.97
C SER A 213 14.42 7.33 1.06
N LEU A 214 14.77 6.31 0.28
CA LEU A 214 15.84 6.35 -0.71
C LEU A 214 15.25 6.34 -2.12
N THR A 215 15.95 6.97 -3.04
CA THR A 215 15.59 6.97 -4.47
C THR A 215 16.83 7.11 -5.34
N SER A 216 16.67 6.89 -6.65
CA SER A 216 17.75 7.06 -7.62
C SER A 216 17.21 7.70 -8.88
N PHE A 217 17.33 9.02 -8.99
CA PHE A 217 16.90 9.81 -10.14
C PHE A 217 18.01 10.67 -10.68
N THR A 218 18.27 10.60 -11.99
CA THR A 218 19.35 11.30 -12.66
C THR A 218 19.07 12.78 -12.94
N HIS A 219 17.79 13.20 -12.88
CA HIS A 219 17.41 14.60 -13.10
C HIS A 219 17.62 15.49 -11.85
N HIS A 220 17.98 14.89 -10.71
CA HIS A 220 18.42 15.60 -9.51
C HIS A 220 19.85 15.19 -9.12
N PRO A 221 20.63 16.07 -8.49
CA PRO A 221 21.95 15.69 -8.00
C PRO A 221 21.89 14.52 -7.02
N PHE A 222 22.85 13.60 -7.13
CA PHE A 222 23.01 12.53 -6.15
C PHE A 222 23.58 13.05 -4.81
N ASN A 223 23.36 12.26 -3.77
CA ASN A 223 23.77 12.52 -2.39
C ASN A 223 23.11 13.78 -1.79
N GLN A 224 21.87 14.03 -2.19
CA GLN A 224 21.05 15.15 -1.71
C GLN A 224 19.62 14.72 -1.48
N TRP A 225 18.94 15.45 -0.62
CA TRP A 225 17.50 15.32 -0.39
C TRP A 225 16.73 16.12 -1.42
N PHE A 226 15.69 15.55 -2.00
CA PHE A 226 14.72 16.27 -2.81
C PHE A 226 13.33 15.66 -2.68
N VAL A 227 12.31 16.41 -3.02
CA VAL A 227 10.94 15.92 -3.07
C VAL A 227 10.67 15.36 -4.47
N ILE A 228 10.36 14.09 -4.56
CA ILE A 228 9.96 13.47 -5.83
C ILE A 228 8.68 14.16 -6.32
N GLU A 229 8.67 14.66 -7.56
CA GLU A 229 7.55 15.35 -8.18
C GLU A 229 6.44 14.36 -8.58
N SER A 230 5.82 13.79 -7.57
CA SER A 230 4.71 12.85 -7.72
C SER A 230 3.42 13.42 -7.15
N PRO A 231 2.29 13.27 -7.86
CA PRO A 231 0.99 13.64 -7.31
C PRO A 231 0.65 12.95 -6.00
N TYR A 232 1.25 11.77 -5.75
CA TYR A 232 1.06 10.99 -4.53
C TYR A 232 1.92 11.48 -3.35
N LYS A 233 2.91 12.34 -3.59
CA LYS A 233 3.80 12.94 -2.57
C LYS A 233 3.23 14.26 -2.02
N TRP A 234 1.94 14.30 -1.75
CA TRP A 234 1.24 15.51 -1.32
C TRP A 234 1.76 16.09 0.01
N ARG A 235 2.38 15.28 0.87
CA ARG A 235 3.04 15.73 2.10
C ARG A 235 4.41 16.36 1.85
N LEU A 236 4.91 16.32 0.63
CA LEU A 236 6.19 16.89 0.21
C LEU A 236 7.39 16.37 1.03
N LYS A 237 7.32 15.14 1.52
CA LYS A 237 8.44 14.51 2.24
C LYS A 237 9.57 14.19 1.28
N PRO A 238 10.81 14.61 1.60
CA PRO A 238 11.94 14.36 0.73
C PRO A 238 12.41 12.90 0.80
N SER A 239 13.01 12.45 -0.30
CA SER A 239 13.78 11.21 -0.38
C SER A 239 15.25 11.53 -0.60
N TYR A 240 16.15 10.70 -0.10
CA TYR A 240 17.58 10.87 -0.32
C TYR A 240 17.98 10.20 -1.63
N ASN A 241 18.53 10.97 -2.55
CA ASN A 241 18.88 10.53 -3.89
C ASN A 241 20.29 9.96 -3.94
N ILE A 242 20.44 8.69 -4.35
CA ILE A 242 21.75 8.03 -4.47
C ILE A 242 21.88 7.36 -5.83
N PRO A 243 23.11 7.13 -6.34
CA PRO A 243 23.33 6.36 -7.54
C PRO A 243 22.68 4.96 -7.47
N ILE A 244 22.23 4.43 -8.62
CA ILE A 244 21.50 3.17 -8.66
C ILE A 244 22.31 2.00 -8.10
N GLU A 245 23.61 1.96 -8.35
CA GLU A 245 24.51 0.92 -7.82
C GLU A 245 24.59 0.97 -6.30
N GLN A 246 24.56 2.18 -5.72
CA GLN A 246 24.53 2.34 -4.27
C GLN A 246 23.17 1.90 -3.70
N LEU A 247 22.06 2.23 -4.39
CA LEU A 247 20.73 1.81 -3.98
C LEU A 247 20.65 0.28 -3.96
N MET A 248 21.12 -0.40 -5.01
CA MET A 248 21.15 -1.86 -5.05
C MET A 248 22.03 -2.45 -3.93
N ASN A 249 23.21 -1.88 -3.69
CA ASN A 249 24.09 -2.32 -2.60
C ASN A 249 23.43 -2.14 -1.21
N VAL A 250 22.65 -1.08 -1.01
CA VAL A 250 21.89 -0.88 0.26
C VAL A 250 20.81 -1.94 0.40
N LEU A 251 20.08 -2.23 -0.68
CA LEU A 251 19.06 -3.29 -0.70
C LEU A 251 19.66 -4.65 -0.31
N ASP A 252 20.74 -5.05 -0.97
CA ASP A 252 21.41 -6.33 -0.73
C ASP A 252 21.89 -6.42 0.73
N ARG A 253 22.55 -5.37 1.23
CA ARG A 253 23.01 -5.33 2.63
C ARG A 253 21.86 -5.35 3.64
N ALA A 254 20.75 -4.68 3.35
CA ALA A 254 19.58 -4.71 4.21
C ALA A 254 19.02 -6.13 4.31
N LEU A 255 18.83 -6.81 3.16
CA LEU A 255 18.35 -8.18 3.11
C LEU A 255 19.31 -9.15 3.81
N ASP A 256 20.61 -9.04 3.56
CA ASP A 256 21.63 -9.88 4.21
C ASP A 256 21.65 -9.70 5.73
N SER A 257 21.37 -8.49 6.20
CA SER A 257 21.30 -8.16 7.63
C SER A 257 19.96 -8.52 8.28
N GLY A 258 19.04 -9.17 7.54
CA GLY A 258 17.75 -9.64 8.07
C GLY A 258 16.64 -8.60 8.04
N TYR A 259 16.84 -7.46 7.38
CA TYR A 259 15.80 -6.46 7.19
C TYR A 259 14.91 -6.79 5.98
N THR A 260 13.71 -6.23 5.98
CA THR A 260 12.87 -6.14 4.77
C THR A 260 12.89 -4.71 4.23
N VAL A 261 12.32 -4.49 3.06
CA VAL A 261 12.29 -3.18 2.41
C VAL A 261 10.89 -2.91 1.87
N ALA A 262 10.33 -1.75 2.20
CA ALA A 262 9.14 -1.26 1.53
C ALA A 262 9.58 -0.63 0.19
N TRP A 263 9.14 -1.23 -0.91
CA TRP A 263 9.52 -0.83 -2.25
C TRP A 263 8.33 -0.37 -3.07
N GLY A 264 8.47 0.76 -3.71
CA GLY A 264 7.54 1.27 -4.72
C GLY A 264 8.24 1.32 -6.08
N GLY A 265 7.61 0.75 -7.10
CA GLY A 265 8.16 0.71 -8.45
C GLY A 265 7.07 0.73 -9.50
N ASP A 266 7.46 1.07 -10.74
CA ASP A 266 6.58 0.99 -11.88
C ASP A 266 6.28 -0.49 -12.21
N VAL A 267 5.00 -0.82 -12.23
CA VAL A 267 4.49 -2.15 -12.60
C VAL A 267 3.77 -2.14 -13.95
N SER A 268 3.83 -1.01 -14.66
CA SER A 268 3.33 -0.91 -16.02
C SER A 268 4.30 -1.59 -16.99
N GLY A 269 3.80 -2.00 -18.14
CA GLY A 269 4.60 -2.69 -19.15
C GLY A 269 4.52 -4.21 -19.05
N ASN A 270 5.48 -4.89 -19.68
CA ASN A 270 5.46 -6.34 -19.86
C ASN A 270 6.07 -7.06 -18.65
N PHE A 271 5.32 -7.10 -17.54
CA PHE A 271 5.70 -7.89 -16.37
C PHE A 271 4.71 -9.02 -16.13
N THR A 272 5.22 -10.22 -15.97
CA THR A 272 4.43 -11.39 -15.57
C THR A 272 4.49 -11.56 -14.05
N ARG A 273 3.34 -11.70 -13.42
CA ARG A 273 3.22 -12.01 -12.00
C ARG A 273 3.24 -13.53 -11.82
N THR A 274 4.29 -14.04 -11.20
CA THR A 274 4.44 -15.48 -10.96
C THR A 274 4.06 -15.92 -9.55
N GLY A 275 3.59 -14.99 -8.71
CA GLY A 275 3.29 -15.23 -7.31
C GLY A 275 4.49 -15.05 -6.37
N LEU A 276 5.72 -15.23 -6.85
CA LEU A 276 6.96 -15.01 -6.09
C LEU A 276 7.74 -13.77 -6.56
N ALA A 277 7.62 -13.43 -7.82
CA ALA A 277 8.33 -12.29 -8.41
C ALA A 277 7.55 -11.69 -9.58
N MET A 278 7.91 -10.47 -9.93
CA MET A 278 7.52 -9.85 -11.19
C MET A 278 8.70 -9.91 -12.15
N LEU A 279 8.44 -10.44 -13.33
CA LEU A 279 9.45 -10.62 -14.37
C LEU A 279 9.06 -9.82 -15.61
N PRO A 280 10.00 -9.21 -16.31
CA PRO A 280 9.74 -8.73 -17.65
C PRO A 280 9.48 -9.95 -18.57
N ASP A 281 8.37 -9.93 -19.30
CA ASP A 281 8.06 -10.99 -20.30
C ASP A 281 9.12 -11.02 -21.40
N SER A 282 9.57 -9.84 -21.82
CA SER A 282 10.72 -9.63 -22.70
C SER A 282 11.15 -8.16 -22.59
N ILE A 283 12.46 -7.92 -22.69
CA ILE A 283 13.00 -6.57 -22.83
C ILE A 283 13.40 -6.41 -24.30
N THR A 284 12.66 -5.58 -25.02
CA THR A 284 13.04 -5.19 -26.37
C THR A 284 13.93 -3.94 -26.33
N PRO A 285 14.81 -3.72 -27.31
CA PRO A 285 15.60 -2.48 -27.39
C PRO A 285 14.76 -1.20 -27.39
N THR A 286 13.51 -1.27 -27.91
CA THR A 286 12.56 -0.16 -27.88
C THR A 286 12.06 0.12 -26.46
N GLN A 287 11.68 -0.92 -25.73
CA GLN A 287 11.22 -0.78 -24.34
C GLN A 287 12.34 -0.27 -23.42
N GLU A 288 13.56 -0.74 -23.61
CA GLU A 288 14.71 -0.24 -22.87
C GLU A 288 14.97 1.23 -23.15
N ARG A 289 14.90 1.65 -24.43
CA ARG A 289 15.02 3.06 -24.82
C ARG A 289 13.91 3.91 -24.26
N ASP A 290 12.66 3.44 -24.29
CA ASP A 290 11.50 4.17 -23.74
C ASP A 290 11.61 4.35 -22.23
N ARG A 291 12.10 3.36 -21.51
CA ARG A 291 12.42 3.47 -20.08
C ARG A 291 13.50 4.50 -19.82
N SER A 292 14.56 4.50 -20.62
CA SER A 292 15.66 5.46 -20.48
C SER A 292 15.26 6.88 -20.84
N SER A 293 14.28 7.05 -21.74
CA SER A 293 13.79 8.37 -22.18
C SER A 293 12.68 8.96 -21.32
N GLY A 294 12.13 8.20 -20.38
CA GLY A 294 11.01 8.64 -19.54
C GLY A 294 9.69 8.87 -20.29
N THR A 295 9.58 8.37 -21.54
CA THR A 295 8.45 8.66 -22.44
C THR A 295 7.26 7.71 -22.31
N THR A 296 7.34 6.66 -21.51
CA THR A 296 6.25 5.70 -21.29
C THR A 296 5.46 6.02 -20.05
N GLY A 297 4.77 7.15 -19.95
CA GLY A 297 3.78 7.43 -18.87
C GLY A 297 4.21 7.13 -17.44
N GLY A 298 5.39 6.55 -17.27
CA GLY A 298 6.08 6.29 -16.03
C GLY A 298 7.09 7.40 -15.74
N TRP A 299 7.53 7.45 -14.55
CA TRP A 299 8.58 8.33 -14.05
C TRP A 299 9.86 8.15 -14.87
N PRO A 300 10.66 9.23 -15.06
CA PRO A 300 11.98 9.09 -15.65
C PRO A 300 12.73 7.98 -14.92
N THR A 301 12.91 6.86 -15.60
CA THR A 301 13.73 5.79 -15.07
C THR A 301 15.16 6.22 -15.15
N THR A 302 15.89 6.11 -14.08
CA THR A 302 17.33 6.30 -14.06
C THR A 302 17.98 5.24 -14.93
N THR A 303 18.65 5.64 -15.96
CA THR A 303 19.68 4.84 -16.62
C THR A 303 21.03 5.11 -15.99
#